data_4a2b50935096651c045169ab5fe7fbdb
#
_entry.id   4a2b50935096651c045169ab5fe7fbdb
#
_cell.length_a   1.000
_cell.length_b   1.000
_cell.length_c   1.000
_cell.angle_alpha   90.00
_cell.angle_beta   90.00
_cell.angle_gamma   90.00
#
_symmetry.space_group_name_H-M   'P 1'
#
loop_
_entity.id
_entity.type
_entity.pdbx_description
1 polymer ?
#
loop_
_entity_poly.entity_id
_entity_poly.type
_entity_poly.pdbx_seq_one_letter_code
_entity_poly.pdbx_strand_id
1 'polypeptide(L)'
;MTQRRGSFRTVLADHNLRRVELAFLGFNMTEFATWIAILVYAFERGGAAEMGAVSAILLVPSAVVAPLAAYAGDRFRRDRVLAVDYVVQGLALGATAATLYADAPAGLVYAAATVASISITFTRPAQNSLLPALTATPGDLTAANVVSGVVEGMGKMLGPIIAGILLGTSGSAAVFAVFAVVTLFGALLVVRLRVDVAAVTPEARIDAADVFHETLRGFETLRRASEPRLVVLLLSAGVIVVGALDVLFVATAIDLLDIGAGGAGFLSAAFGAGAIVGAASTIMLVGRRRLTPSLAGGAVLFGAPIGLVAVAPSAVSAPVLFAAAGAGRSVGDVSGRTLLQRISPNDVLSRVFGVLEGLMMLALVVGSVGAAVLIEVSGVQTALVVVGAFLPIIILVSSGRLLSIDRSAEVPDAEILRLLRAIPFFAPLPAPSMERVMADVIARDAAAGDVLIREGDPGDLFYVIVEGTVEITRGGEHVSEQGPGAYVGEIALLRDVPRTASVIAKTPLRLLALEREPFLLAVTGHPVSHDAARAVATARTR
;
A
#
# COMPACT_ATOMS: atom_id res chain seq x y z
N MET A 1 7.69 8.81 -22.29
CA MET A 1 8.21 9.64 -21.17
C MET A 1 7.56 11.02 -21.07
N THR A 2 7.17 11.64 -22.14
CA THR A 2 6.52 12.99 -22.16
C THR A 2 5.11 13.01 -21.56
N GLN A 3 4.31 11.96 -21.73
CA GLN A 3 2.93 11.89 -21.22
C GLN A 3 2.84 11.68 -19.69
N ARG A 4 3.80 10.96 -19.07
CA ARG A 4 3.91 10.85 -17.60
C ARG A 4 4.18 12.21 -16.93
N ARG A 5 4.96 13.09 -17.57
CA ARG A 5 5.18 14.46 -17.06
C ARG A 5 3.93 15.34 -17.10
N GLY A 6 2.96 15.04 -17.97
CA GLY A 6 1.67 15.73 -18.05
C GLY A 6 0.80 15.48 -16.81
N SER A 7 0.57 14.21 -16.42
CA SER A 7 -0.30 13.83 -15.30
C SER A 7 0.20 14.36 -13.94
N PHE A 8 1.51 14.27 -13.66
CA PHE A 8 2.09 14.85 -12.45
C PHE A 8 1.97 16.38 -12.39
N ARG A 9 2.19 17.07 -13.53
CA ARG A 9 1.99 18.50 -13.63
C ARG A 9 0.52 18.89 -13.41
N THR A 10 -0.41 18.10 -13.87
CA THR A 10 -1.85 18.35 -13.72
C THR A 10 -2.25 18.26 -12.23
N VAL A 11 -1.78 17.23 -11.51
CA VAL A 11 -2.04 17.08 -10.06
C VAL A 11 -1.43 18.25 -9.26
N LEU A 12 -0.19 18.62 -9.54
CA LEU A 12 0.48 19.74 -8.86
C LEU A 12 -0.06 21.12 -9.27
N ALA A 13 -0.67 21.24 -10.45
CA ALA A 13 -1.32 22.47 -10.92
C ALA A 13 -2.73 22.62 -10.31
N ASP A 14 -3.42 21.52 -9.97
CA ASP A 14 -4.71 21.59 -9.31
C ASP A 14 -4.56 22.14 -7.88
N HIS A 15 -5.31 23.20 -7.61
CA HIS A 15 -5.21 23.94 -6.37
C HIS A 15 -5.72 23.14 -5.15
N ASN A 16 -6.78 22.34 -5.33
CA ASN A 16 -7.35 21.53 -4.27
C ASN A 16 -6.48 20.30 -3.97
N LEU A 17 -6.04 19.58 -5.01
CA LEU A 17 -5.13 18.44 -4.86
C LEU A 17 -3.83 18.86 -4.17
N ARG A 18 -3.23 19.98 -4.61
CA ARG A 18 -2.00 20.49 -3.98
C ARG A 18 -2.19 20.83 -2.50
N ARG A 19 -3.34 21.38 -2.10
CA ARG A 19 -3.64 21.67 -0.68
C ARG A 19 -3.77 20.41 0.15
N VAL A 20 -4.47 19.41 -0.36
CA VAL A 20 -4.64 18.12 0.31
C VAL A 20 -3.29 17.42 0.45
N GLU A 21 -2.47 17.40 -0.59
CA GLU A 21 -1.15 16.76 -0.56
C GLU A 21 -0.16 17.50 0.38
N LEU A 22 -0.20 18.83 0.43
CA LEU A 22 0.62 19.60 1.39
C LEU A 22 0.17 19.36 2.84
N ALA A 23 -1.14 19.30 3.10
CA ALA A 23 -1.66 18.95 4.41
C ALA A 23 -1.25 17.52 4.80
N PHE A 24 -1.28 16.58 3.85
CA PHE A 24 -0.87 15.20 4.08
C PHE A 24 0.64 15.04 4.30
N LEU A 25 1.46 15.85 3.66
CA LEU A 25 2.89 15.93 3.97
C LEU A 25 3.09 16.34 5.43
N GLY A 26 2.44 17.44 5.84
CA GLY A 26 2.48 17.91 7.23
C GLY A 26 2.01 16.85 8.22
N PHE A 27 0.93 16.15 7.91
CA PHE A 27 0.42 15.04 8.70
C PHE A 27 1.44 13.90 8.87
N ASN A 28 2.02 13.40 7.76
CA ASN A 28 3.01 12.32 7.84
C ASN A 28 4.27 12.75 8.61
N MET A 29 4.72 14.00 8.42
CA MET A 29 5.83 14.53 9.21
C MET A 29 5.49 14.57 10.70
N THR A 30 4.27 15.02 11.05
CA THR A 30 3.77 15.09 12.43
C THR A 30 3.72 13.72 13.08
N GLU A 31 3.10 12.74 12.40
CA GLU A 31 2.93 11.36 12.89
C GLU A 31 4.28 10.77 13.35
N PHE A 32 5.28 10.79 12.46
CA PHE A 32 6.59 10.18 12.76
C PHE A 32 7.45 11.01 13.72
N ALA A 33 7.35 12.34 13.66
CA ALA A 33 8.10 13.22 14.57
C ALA A 33 7.60 13.13 16.00
N THR A 34 6.29 13.22 16.21
CA THR A 34 5.69 13.20 17.55
C THR A 34 5.74 11.83 18.19
N TRP A 35 5.70 10.75 17.36
CA TRP A 35 5.92 9.39 17.83
C TRP A 35 7.30 9.22 18.47
N ILE A 36 8.35 9.65 17.80
CA ILE A 36 9.71 9.59 18.35
C ILE A 36 9.83 10.48 19.59
N ALA A 37 9.26 11.69 19.57
CA ALA A 37 9.36 12.62 20.69
C ALA A 37 8.70 12.09 21.97
N ILE A 38 7.55 11.42 21.87
CA ILE A 38 6.91 10.83 23.05
C ILE A 38 7.67 9.64 23.59
N LEU A 39 8.29 8.83 22.72
CA LEU A 39 9.14 7.72 23.13
C LEU A 39 10.43 8.18 23.80
N VAL A 40 11.05 9.25 23.29
CA VAL A 40 12.22 9.87 23.93
C VAL A 40 11.85 10.40 25.32
N TYR A 41 10.74 11.14 25.43
CA TYR A 41 10.25 11.65 26.73
C TYR A 41 10.00 10.51 27.72
N ALA A 42 9.37 9.42 27.27
CA ALA A 42 9.13 8.25 28.10
C ALA A 42 10.44 7.57 28.54
N PHE A 43 11.40 7.46 27.62
CA PHE A 43 12.69 6.84 27.90
C PHE A 43 13.52 7.64 28.92
N GLU A 44 13.63 8.96 28.75
CA GLU A 44 14.34 9.85 29.68
C GLU A 44 13.76 9.82 31.09
N ARG A 45 12.47 9.47 31.21
CA ARG A 45 11.74 9.46 32.46
C ARG A 45 11.78 8.11 33.20
N GLY A 46 11.58 7.01 32.50
CA GLY A 46 11.44 5.67 33.08
C GLY A 46 12.00 4.54 32.22
N GLY A 47 12.96 4.85 31.33
CA GLY A 47 13.65 3.86 30.52
C GLY A 47 12.75 3.12 29.54
N ALA A 48 13.21 1.94 29.15
CA ALA A 48 12.53 1.09 28.18
C ALA A 48 11.14 0.63 28.65
N ALA A 49 10.96 0.38 29.94
CA ALA A 49 9.68 -0.05 30.49
C ALA A 49 8.60 1.01 30.30
N GLU A 50 8.89 2.30 30.56
CA GLU A 50 7.95 3.39 30.35
C GLU A 50 7.65 3.60 28.85
N MET A 51 8.65 3.43 27.95
CA MET A 51 8.39 3.45 26.50
C MET A 51 7.40 2.37 26.06
N GLY A 52 7.57 1.14 26.55
CA GLY A 52 6.64 0.04 26.24
C GLY A 52 5.24 0.31 26.72
N ALA A 53 5.09 0.83 27.96
CA ALA A 53 3.80 1.21 28.52
C ALA A 53 3.14 2.33 27.70
N VAL A 54 3.89 3.38 27.35
CA VAL A 54 3.39 4.51 26.55
C VAL A 54 2.99 4.05 25.16
N SER A 55 3.78 3.20 24.50
CA SER A 55 3.39 2.62 23.20
C SER A 55 2.05 1.91 23.29
N ALA A 56 1.82 1.10 24.31
CA ALA A 56 0.55 0.43 24.50
C ALA A 56 -0.61 1.43 24.79
N ILE A 57 -0.36 2.43 25.65
CA ILE A 57 -1.37 3.47 26.00
C ILE A 57 -1.82 4.26 24.77
N LEU A 58 -0.92 4.54 23.81
CA LEU A 58 -1.25 5.28 22.61
C LEU A 58 -1.87 4.39 21.52
N LEU A 59 -1.29 3.20 21.29
CA LEU A 59 -1.67 2.35 20.16
C LEU A 59 -2.96 1.54 20.41
N VAL A 60 -3.19 1.05 21.64
CA VAL A 60 -4.36 0.20 21.92
C VAL A 60 -5.67 0.97 21.75
N PRO A 61 -5.86 2.19 22.32
CA PRO A 61 -7.08 2.97 22.07
C PRO A 61 -7.24 3.34 20.59
N SER A 62 -6.14 3.67 19.90
CA SER A 62 -6.16 3.98 18.47
C SER A 62 -6.63 2.79 17.63
N ALA A 63 -6.18 1.58 17.96
CA ALA A 63 -6.59 0.35 17.28
C ALA A 63 -8.09 0.04 17.54
N VAL A 64 -8.60 0.30 18.76
CA VAL A 64 -10.02 0.12 19.09
C VAL A 64 -10.92 1.11 18.34
N VAL A 65 -10.44 2.34 18.13
CA VAL A 65 -11.20 3.41 17.45
C VAL A 65 -11.09 3.31 15.91
N ALA A 66 -10.07 2.65 15.37
CA ALA A 66 -9.83 2.57 13.92
C ALA A 66 -11.06 2.14 13.07
N PRO A 67 -11.89 1.15 13.47
CA PRO A 67 -13.11 0.81 12.73
C PRO A 67 -14.14 1.95 12.68
N LEU A 68 -14.23 2.76 13.74
CA LEU A 68 -15.10 3.94 13.79
C LEU A 68 -14.60 5.06 12.87
N ALA A 69 -13.29 5.16 12.69
CA ALA A 69 -12.69 6.11 11.77
C ALA A 69 -13.05 5.81 10.31
N ALA A 70 -13.01 4.54 9.91
CA ALA A 70 -13.46 4.11 8.59
C ALA A 70 -14.95 4.43 8.37
N TYR A 71 -15.81 4.11 9.34
CA TYR A 71 -17.23 4.44 9.30
C TYR A 71 -17.51 5.95 9.18
N ALA A 72 -16.76 6.77 9.91
CA ALA A 72 -16.92 8.23 9.84
C ALA A 72 -16.54 8.79 8.46
N GLY A 73 -15.50 8.25 7.82
CA GLY A 73 -15.08 8.62 6.46
C GLY A 73 -16.14 8.33 5.39
N ASP A 74 -16.96 7.30 5.60
CA ASP A 74 -18.03 6.92 4.66
C ASP A 74 -19.34 7.68 4.90
N ARG A 75 -19.66 8.06 6.14
CA ARG A 75 -20.95 8.65 6.51
C ARG A 75 -20.98 10.18 6.44
N PHE A 76 -19.86 10.83 6.73
CA PHE A 76 -19.81 12.30 6.79
C PHE A 76 -19.10 12.90 5.59
N ARG A 77 -19.27 14.19 5.37
CA ARG A 77 -18.53 14.93 4.35
C ARG A 77 -17.02 14.81 4.63
N ARG A 78 -16.33 14.19 3.69
CA ARG A 78 -14.92 13.80 3.79
C ARG A 78 -13.98 14.98 4.05
N ASP A 79 -14.24 16.12 3.39
CA ASP A 79 -13.53 17.39 3.60
C ASP A 79 -13.67 17.91 5.04
N ARG A 80 -14.86 17.80 5.62
CA ARG A 80 -15.12 18.21 7.02
C ARG A 80 -14.51 17.24 8.03
N VAL A 81 -14.60 15.94 7.79
CA VAL A 81 -13.98 14.93 8.66
C VAL A 81 -12.48 15.18 8.74
N LEU A 82 -11.80 15.37 7.60
CA LEU A 82 -10.38 15.63 7.55
C LEU A 82 -10.01 16.97 8.22
N ALA A 83 -10.81 18.03 8.03
CA ALA A 83 -10.56 19.33 8.64
C ALA A 83 -10.73 19.29 10.17
N VAL A 84 -11.80 18.66 10.67
CA VAL A 84 -12.05 18.48 12.11
C VAL A 84 -10.96 17.63 12.73
N ASP A 85 -10.56 16.56 12.07
CA ASP A 85 -9.49 15.69 12.50
C ASP A 85 -8.18 16.46 12.71
N TYR A 86 -7.74 17.24 11.72
CA TYR A 86 -6.53 18.06 11.86
C TYR A 86 -6.63 19.12 12.95
N VAL A 87 -7.82 19.68 13.19
CA VAL A 87 -8.01 20.62 14.32
C VAL A 87 -7.88 19.89 15.65
N VAL A 88 -8.56 18.76 15.83
CA VAL A 88 -8.49 17.97 17.07
C VAL A 88 -7.04 17.51 17.31
N GLN A 89 -6.39 16.97 16.30
CA GLN A 89 -5.00 16.54 16.38
C GLN A 89 -4.07 17.69 16.75
N GLY A 90 -4.18 18.84 16.06
CA GLY A 90 -3.33 20.00 16.34
C GLY A 90 -3.54 20.57 17.74
N LEU A 91 -4.78 20.61 18.22
CA LEU A 91 -5.09 21.03 19.60
C LEU A 91 -4.55 20.04 20.65
N ALA A 92 -4.67 18.74 20.40
CA ALA A 92 -4.14 17.71 21.29
C ALA A 92 -2.60 17.75 21.35
N LEU A 93 -1.93 17.96 20.20
CA LEU A 93 -0.47 18.17 20.15
C LEU A 93 -0.06 19.44 20.89
N GLY A 94 -0.81 20.54 20.73
CA GLY A 94 -0.59 21.78 21.47
C GLY A 94 -0.79 21.60 22.99
N ALA A 95 -1.80 20.83 23.40
CA ALA A 95 -2.00 20.45 24.79
C ALA A 95 -0.84 19.60 25.33
N THR A 96 -0.34 18.64 24.54
CA THR A 96 0.85 17.84 24.89
C THR A 96 2.06 18.74 25.08
N ALA A 97 2.30 19.68 24.16
CA ALA A 97 3.40 20.65 24.31
C ALA A 97 3.23 21.51 25.57
N ALA A 98 2.02 22.01 25.84
CA ALA A 98 1.75 22.86 27.00
C ALA A 98 1.96 22.09 28.32
N THR A 99 1.52 20.83 28.40
CA THR A 99 1.74 19.98 29.57
C THR A 99 3.23 19.69 29.80
N LEU A 100 4.00 19.50 28.72
CA LEU A 100 5.45 19.30 28.79
C LEU A 100 6.18 20.59 29.25
N TYR A 101 5.83 21.76 28.71
CA TYR A 101 6.43 23.04 29.14
C TYR A 101 6.06 23.44 30.57
N ALA A 102 4.92 22.96 31.07
CA ALA A 102 4.45 23.21 32.42
C ALA A 102 4.97 22.19 33.46
N ASP A 103 5.86 21.26 33.04
CA ASP A 103 6.33 20.14 33.87
C ASP A 103 5.17 19.40 34.56
N ALA A 104 4.05 19.23 33.83
CA ALA A 104 2.87 18.58 34.35
C ALA A 104 3.09 17.08 34.63
N PRO A 105 2.27 16.45 35.48
CA PRO A 105 2.35 15.00 35.68
C PRO A 105 2.28 14.22 34.35
N ALA A 106 3.13 13.22 34.18
CA ALA A 106 3.25 12.44 32.93
C ALA A 106 1.92 11.85 32.46
N GLY A 107 1.01 11.50 33.37
CA GLY A 107 -0.33 11.03 33.02
C GLY A 107 -1.13 12.04 32.16
N LEU A 108 -0.95 13.35 32.38
CA LEU A 108 -1.61 14.39 31.56
C LEU A 108 -0.94 14.49 30.18
N VAL A 109 0.39 14.39 30.13
CA VAL A 109 1.15 14.36 28.86
C VAL A 109 0.70 13.18 28.00
N TYR A 110 0.65 11.98 28.59
CA TYR A 110 0.23 10.77 27.87
C TYR A 110 -1.25 10.79 27.48
N ALA A 111 -2.12 11.36 28.33
CA ALA A 111 -3.54 11.53 28.00
C ALA A 111 -3.73 12.44 26.79
N ALA A 112 -3.06 13.60 26.74
CA ALA A 112 -3.12 14.51 25.61
C ALA A 112 -2.53 13.87 24.34
N ALA A 113 -1.37 13.18 24.43
CA ALA A 113 -0.76 12.46 23.33
C ALA A 113 -1.65 11.32 22.81
N THR A 114 -2.40 10.64 23.70
CA THR A 114 -3.36 9.58 23.32
C THR A 114 -4.50 10.15 22.46
N VAL A 115 -5.02 11.33 22.80
CA VAL A 115 -6.05 12.00 21.99
C VAL A 115 -5.50 12.29 20.59
N ALA A 116 -4.26 12.80 20.48
CA ALA A 116 -3.60 13.01 19.18
C ALA A 116 -3.45 11.70 18.41
N SER A 117 -2.99 10.63 19.08
CA SER A 117 -2.81 9.30 18.46
C SER A 117 -4.12 8.69 17.96
N ILE A 118 -5.21 8.83 18.70
CA ILE A 118 -6.54 8.39 18.26
C ILE A 118 -6.98 9.18 17.02
N SER A 119 -6.78 10.50 17.01
CA SER A 119 -7.14 11.35 15.88
C SER A 119 -6.39 10.92 14.58
N ILE A 120 -5.12 10.58 14.66
CA ILE A 120 -4.31 10.08 13.52
C ILE A 120 -5.02 8.95 12.74
N THR A 121 -5.83 8.11 13.39
CA THR A 121 -6.53 7.00 12.73
C THR A 121 -7.58 7.44 11.72
N PHE A 122 -8.11 8.66 11.83
CA PHE A 122 -9.14 9.21 10.94
C PHE A 122 -8.55 9.80 9.65
N THR A 123 -7.31 10.28 9.67
CA THR A 123 -6.71 11.02 8.55
C THR A 123 -6.63 10.17 7.28
N ARG A 124 -6.03 8.97 7.34
CA ARG A 124 -5.81 8.14 6.14
C ARG A 124 -7.09 7.69 5.46
N PRO A 125 -8.13 7.17 6.17
CA PRO A 125 -9.41 6.83 5.56
C PRO A 125 -10.09 8.04 4.93
N ALA A 126 -10.11 9.20 5.63
CA ALA A 126 -10.71 10.42 5.13
C ALA A 126 -10.01 10.93 3.85
N GLN A 127 -8.69 10.91 3.80
CA GLN A 127 -7.93 11.32 2.64
C GLN A 127 -8.11 10.38 1.46
N ASN A 128 -7.99 9.07 1.67
CA ASN A 128 -8.15 8.07 0.61
C ASN A 128 -9.54 8.14 -0.03
N SER A 129 -10.56 8.48 0.76
CA SER A 129 -11.91 8.68 0.25
C SER A 129 -12.11 10.04 -0.42
N LEU A 130 -11.31 11.06 -0.09
CA LEU A 130 -11.40 12.40 -0.67
C LEU A 130 -10.72 12.49 -2.05
N LEU A 131 -9.60 11.82 -2.27
CA LEU A 131 -8.84 11.88 -3.52
C LEU A 131 -9.66 11.56 -4.78
N PRO A 132 -10.51 10.50 -4.82
CA PRO A 132 -11.37 10.24 -5.97
C PRO A 132 -12.36 11.37 -6.28
N ALA A 133 -12.83 12.09 -5.24
CA ALA A 133 -13.77 13.21 -5.41
C ALA A 133 -13.10 14.48 -5.96
N LEU A 134 -11.78 14.58 -5.88
CA LEU A 134 -10.98 15.70 -6.38
C LEU A 134 -10.42 15.47 -7.78
N THR A 135 -10.51 14.24 -8.29
CA THR A 135 -9.93 13.86 -9.59
C THR A 135 -11.01 13.70 -10.65
N ALA A 136 -10.78 14.27 -11.84
CA ALA A 136 -11.75 14.25 -12.92
C ALA A 136 -11.67 12.96 -13.76
N THR A 137 -10.50 12.31 -13.80
CA THR A 137 -10.27 11.10 -14.60
C THR A 137 -9.57 10.00 -13.79
N PRO A 138 -9.75 8.71 -14.16
CA PRO A 138 -8.99 7.61 -13.55
C PRO A 138 -7.47 7.79 -13.64
N GLY A 139 -6.99 8.46 -14.70
CA GLY A 139 -5.57 8.78 -14.86
C GLY A 139 -5.08 9.80 -13.83
N ASP A 140 -5.88 10.81 -13.52
CA ASP A 140 -5.57 11.82 -12.50
C ASP A 140 -5.59 11.20 -11.11
N LEU A 141 -6.52 10.29 -10.82
CA LEU A 141 -6.57 9.53 -9.57
C LEU A 141 -5.31 8.68 -9.37
N THR A 142 -4.87 7.99 -10.44
CA THR A 142 -3.63 7.20 -10.39
C THR A 142 -2.43 8.12 -10.12
N ALA A 143 -2.37 9.27 -10.78
CA ALA A 143 -1.29 10.24 -10.57
C ALA A 143 -1.33 10.83 -9.14
N ALA A 144 -2.51 11.15 -8.61
CA ALA A 144 -2.69 11.62 -7.25
C ALA A 144 -2.21 10.59 -6.23
N ASN A 145 -2.60 9.31 -6.37
CA ASN A 145 -2.14 8.24 -5.49
C ASN A 145 -0.61 8.04 -5.51
N VAL A 146 0.03 8.20 -6.68
CA VAL A 146 1.51 8.16 -6.77
C VAL A 146 2.13 9.36 -6.06
N VAL A 147 1.56 10.57 -6.20
CA VAL A 147 2.02 11.76 -5.47
C VAL A 147 1.85 11.56 -3.97
N SER A 148 0.70 11.07 -3.50
CA SER A 148 0.45 10.77 -2.08
C SER A 148 1.47 9.76 -1.53
N GLY A 149 1.82 8.73 -2.28
CA GLY A 149 2.85 7.76 -1.87
C GLY A 149 4.24 8.38 -1.75
N VAL A 150 4.61 9.31 -2.65
CA VAL A 150 5.88 10.07 -2.56
C VAL A 150 5.85 11.00 -1.34
N VAL A 151 4.74 11.72 -1.15
CA VAL A 151 4.52 12.63 -0.02
C VAL A 151 4.61 11.88 1.32
N GLU A 152 4.00 10.72 1.41
CA GLU A 152 4.09 9.84 2.59
C GLU A 152 5.55 9.42 2.86
N GLY A 153 6.28 8.99 1.84
CA GLY A 153 7.70 8.65 1.96
C GLY A 153 8.56 9.82 2.43
N MET A 154 8.30 11.02 1.87
CA MET A 154 8.98 12.25 2.31
C MET A 154 8.67 12.58 3.77
N GLY A 155 7.41 12.45 4.20
CA GLY A 155 7.00 12.70 5.58
C GLY A 155 7.70 11.77 6.57
N LYS A 156 7.76 10.47 6.24
CA LYS A 156 8.48 9.45 7.03
C LYS A 156 9.97 9.73 7.19
N MET A 157 10.59 10.42 6.27
CA MET A 157 12.00 10.81 6.33
C MET A 157 12.19 12.18 7.01
N LEU A 158 11.44 13.20 6.58
CA LEU A 158 11.62 14.57 7.06
C LEU A 158 11.12 14.78 8.49
N GLY A 159 10.02 14.11 8.89
CA GLY A 159 9.50 14.18 10.26
C GLY A 159 10.54 13.81 11.30
N PRO A 160 11.12 12.60 11.25
CA PRO A 160 12.19 12.19 12.17
C PRO A 160 13.45 13.07 12.12
N ILE A 161 13.84 13.61 10.95
CA ILE A 161 14.99 14.54 10.86
C ILE A 161 14.70 15.79 11.68
N ILE A 162 13.53 16.42 11.47
CA ILE A 162 13.15 17.63 12.20
C ILE A 162 12.99 17.34 13.69
N ALA A 163 12.37 16.19 14.03
CA ALA A 163 12.28 15.75 15.41
C ALA A 163 13.66 15.57 16.05
N GLY A 164 14.61 14.94 15.34
CA GLY A 164 15.98 14.76 15.84
C GLY A 164 16.69 16.09 16.12
N ILE A 165 16.55 17.08 15.23
CA ILE A 165 17.11 18.41 15.43
C ILE A 165 16.46 19.08 16.66
N LEU A 166 15.12 19.07 16.75
CA LEU A 166 14.41 19.72 17.85
C LEU A 166 14.66 19.02 19.19
N LEU A 167 14.71 17.68 19.22
CA LEU A 167 15.03 16.90 20.42
C LEU A 167 16.45 17.22 20.92
N GLY A 168 17.42 17.32 20.01
CA GLY A 168 18.80 17.64 20.38
C GLY A 168 19.04 19.09 20.83
N THR A 169 18.15 20.03 20.47
CA THR A 169 18.33 21.46 20.77
C THR A 169 17.34 22.02 21.78
N SER A 170 16.10 21.53 21.79
CA SER A 170 14.97 22.18 22.48
C SER A 170 14.06 21.20 23.21
N GLY A 171 14.32 19.88 23.09
CA GLY A 171 13.57 18.82 23.77
C GLY A 171 12.21 18.48 23.15
N SER A 172 11.55 17.51 23.78
CA SER A 172 10.29 16.92 23.29
C SER A 172 9.13 17.94 23.20
N ALA A 173 9.05 18.89 24.12
CA ALA A 173 8.00 19.93 24.12
C ALA A 173 8.00 20.77 22.82
N ALA A 174 9.21 21.11 22.32
CA ALA A 174 9.36 21.88 21.08
C ALA A 174 8.88 21.08 19.85
N VAL A 175 9.10 19.77 19.82
CA VAL A 175 8.59 18.91 18.74
C VAL A 175 7.06 18.98 18.68
N PHE A 176 6.40 18.78 19.81
CA PHE A 176 4.94 18.85 19.87
C PHE A 176 4.40 20.23 19.52
N ALA A 177 5.05 21.31 19.96
CA ALA A 177 4.65 22.68 19.64
C ALA A 177 4.75 22.99 18.15
N VAL A 178 5.88 22.66 17.52
CA VAL A 178 6.10 22.89 16.08
C VAL A 178 5.09 22.09 15.24
N PHE A 179 4.91 20.79 15.57
CA PHE A 179 4.01 19.96 14.81
C PHE A 179 2.52 20.21 15.10
N ALA A 180 2.16 20.77 16.24
CA ALA A 180 0.83 21.34 16.46
C ALA A 180 0.53 22.46 15.45
N VAL A 181 1.48 23.38 15.23
CA VAL A 181 1.34 24.46 14.25
C VAL A 181 1.25 23.91 12.83
N VAL A 182 2.11 22.94 12.47
CA VAL A 182 2.08 22.29 11.14
C VAL A 182 0.72 21.63 10.88
N THR A 183 0.18 20.92 11.86
CA THR A 183 -1.13 20.24 11.73
C THR A 183 -2.29 21.24 11.65
N LEU A 184 -2.28 22.31 12.45
CA LEU A 184 -3.30 23.37 12.37
C LEU A 184 -3.22 24.13 11.06
N PHE A 185 -2.01 24.31 10.50
CA PHE A 185 -1.87 24.84 9.15
C PHE A 185 -2.46 23.89 8.10
N GLY A 186 -2.27 22.57 8.25
CA GLY A 186 -2.93 21.55 7.44
C GLY A 186 -4.45 21.67 7.48
N ALA A 187 -5.03 21.84 8.69
CA ALA A 187 -6.46 22.10 8.85
C ALA A 187 -6.92 23.33 8.06
N LEU A 188 -6.15 24.42 8.08
CA LEU A 188 -6.46 25.66 7.34
C LEU A 188 -6.43 25.45 5.82
N LEU A 189 -5.53 24.59 5.32
CA LEU A 189 -5.48 24.22 3.90
C LEU A 189 -6.73 23.44 3.49
N VAL A 190 -7.18 22.50 4.32
CA VAL A 190 -8.34 21.63 4.05
C VAL A 190 -9.66 22.38 4.17
N VAL A 191 -9.87 23.21 5.20
CA VAL A 191 -11.09 24.03 5.38
C VAL A 191 -11.38 24.93 4.17
N ARG A 192 -10.34 25.35 3.44
CA ARG A 192 -10.47 26.19 2.25
C ARG A 192 -10.69 25.42 0.95
N LEU A 193 -10.90 24.10 1.00
CA LEU A 193 -11.22 23.33 -0.20
C LEU A 193 -12.58 23.74 -0.74
N ARG A 194 -12.62 23.99 -2.06
CA ARG A 194 -13.86 24.24 -2.80
C ARG A 194 -14.24 22.95 -3.51
N VAL A 195 -14.88 22.05 -2.80
CA VAL A 195 -15.31 20.76 -3.36
C VAL A 195 -16.83 20.68 -3.26
N ASP A 196 -17.45 20.52 -4.41
CA ASP A 196 -18.85 20.11 -4.49
C ASP A 196 -18.90 18.60 -4.26
N VAL A 197 -18.67 18.19 -3.02
CA VAL A 197 -18.83 16.79 -2.64
C VAL A 197 -20.33 16.55 -2.54
N ALA A 198 -20.89 15.93 -3.57
CA ALA A 198 -22.24 15.38 -3.47
C ALA A 198 -22.32 14.55 -2.18
N ALA A 199 -23.32 14.83 -1.36
CA ALA A 199 -23.57 14.03 -0.18
C ALA A 199 -23.67 12.57 -0.62
N VAL A 200 -22.79 11.72 -0.08
CA VAL A 200 -22.85 10.28 -0.33
C VAL A 200 -24.24 9.83 0.06
N THR A 201 -25.02 9.39 -0.92
CA THR A 201 -26.29 8.70 -0.64
C THR A 201 -25.96 7.51 0.25
N PRO A 202 -26.63 7.34 1.39
CA PRO A 202 -26.35 6.23 2.29
C PRO A 202 -26.94 4.93 1.70
N GLU A 203 -26.33 4.40 0.67
CA GLU A 203 -26.61 3.05 0.17
C GLU A 203 -25.63 2.09 0.82
N ALA A 204 -26.09 1.46 1.83
CA ALA A 204 -25.60 0.41 2.71
C ALA A 204 -25.23 0.91 4.09
N ARG A 205 -26.11 0.65 5.04
CA ARG A 205 -25.77 0.62 6.47
C ARG A 205 -24.81 -0.55 6.66
N ILE A 206 -23.52 -0.28 6.65
CA ILE A 206 -22.54 -1.24 7.18
C ILE A 206 -22.73 -1.17 8.70
N ASP A 207 -23.34 -2.19 9.28
CA ASP A 207 -23.44 -2.30 10.73
C ASP A 207 -22.05 -2.68 11.29
N ALA A 208 -21.65 -2.09 12.42
CA ALA A 208 -20.39 -2.47 13.08
C ALA A 208 -20.33 -3.99 13.38
N ALA A 209 -21.48 -4.62 13.59
CA ALA A 209 -21.61 -6.06 13.72
C ALA A 209 -21.25 -6.79 12.42
N ASP A 210 -21.59 -6.24 11.25
CA ASP A 210 -21.26 -6.84 9.95
C ASP A 210 -19.75 -6.80 9.70
N VAL A 211 -19.08 -5.69 10.03
CA VAL A 211 -17.60 -5.56 9.93
C VAL A 211 -16.91 -6.59 10.83
N PHE A 212 -17.40 -6.75 12.06
CA PHE A 212 -16.86 -7.76 12.98
C PHE A 212 -17.08 -9.19 12.49
N HIS A 213 -18.28 -9.50 12.00
CA HIS A 213 -18.58 -10.81 11.40
C HIS A 213 -17.77 -11.07 10.13
N GLU A 214 -17.55 -10.06 9.30
CA GLU A 214 -16.74 -10.19 8.08
C GLU A 214 -15.27 -10.41 8.41
N THR A 215 -14.74 -9.77 9.43
CA THR A 215 -13.39 -9.99 9.96
C THR A 215 -13.24 -11.43 10.49
N LEU A 216 -14.21 -11.94 11.26
CA LEU A 216 -14.20 -13.32 11.75
C LEU A 216 -14.23 -14.34 10.60
N ARG A 217 -15.04 -14.11 9.56
CA ARG A 217 -15.03 -14.94 8.34
C ARG A 217 -13.68 -14.89 7.62
N GLY A 218 -13.00 -13.75 7.63
CA GLY A 218 -11.65 -13.62 7.11
C GLY A 218 -10.64 -14.52 7.84
N PHE A 219 -10.71 -14.58 9.17
CA PHE A 219 -9.89 -15.49 9.98
C PHE A 219 -10.18 -16.96 9.67
N GLU A 220 -11.45 -17.33 9.48
CA GLU A 220 -11.80 -18.70 9.11
C GLU A 220 -11.27 -19.08 7.73
N THR A 221 -11.36 -18.17 6.76
CA THR A 221 -10.78 -18.33 5.41
C THR A 221 -9.27 -18.55 5.50
N LEU A 222 -8.57 -17.71 6.27
CA LEU A 222 -7.11 -17.81 6.45
C LEU A 222 -6.71 -19.12 7.15
N ARG A 223 -7.53 -19.61 8.08
CA ARG A 223 -7.28 -20.90 8.78
C ARG A 223 -7.30 -22.07 7.82
N ARG A 224 -8.15 -22.02 6.79
CA ARG A 224 -8.29 -23.10 5.78
C ARG A 224 -7.24 -23.01 4.67
N ALA A 225 -6.74 -21.79 4.36
CA ALA A 225 -5.79 -21.55 3.28
C ALA A 225 -4.35 -21.44 3.85
N SER A 226 -3.53 -22.48 3.65
CA SER A 226 -2.19 -22.57 4.25
C SER A 226 -1.19 -21.57 3.67
N GLU A 227 -1.25 -21.29 2.35
CA GLU A 227 -0.32 -20.42 1.66
C GLU A 227 -0.57 -18.93 1.97
N PRO A 228 -1.80 -18.36 1.82
CA PRO A 228 -2.08 -17.00 2.25
C PRO A 228 -1.79 -16.76 3.74
N ARG A 229 -2.10 -17.76 4.60
CA ARG A 229 -1.81 -17.69 6.03
C ARG A 229 -0.31 -17.49 6.31
N LEU A 230 0.56 -18.25 5.63
CA LEU A 230 2.00 -18.10 5.82
C LEU A 230 2.48 -16.69 5.44
N VAL A 231 2.02 -16.16 4.31
CA VAL A 231 2.41 -14.83 3.84
C VAL A 231 1.88 -13.73 4.79
N VAL A 232 0.63 -13.85 5.26
CA VAL A 232 0.07 -12.94 6.27
C VAL A 232 0.88 -12.95 7.56
N LEU A 233 1.24 -14.14 8.06
CA LEU A 233 2.07 -14.24 9.28
C LEU A 233 3.47 -13.65 9.09
N LEU A 234 4.09 -13.83 7.92
CA LEU A 234 5.39 -13.23 7.60
C LEU A 234 5.33 -11.71 7.53
N LEU A 235 4.29 -11.15 6.90
CA LEU A 235 4.09 -9.70 6.86
C LEU A 235 3.85 -9.14 8.26
N SER A 236 3.02 -9.82 9.08
CA SER A 236 2.77 -9.43 10.48
C SER A 236 4.05 -9.53 11.33
N ALA A 237 4.87 -10.58 11.13
CA ALA A 237 6.18 -10.69 11.78
C ALA A 237 7.11 -9.51 11.42
N GLY A 238 7.07 -9.04 10.17
CA GLY A 238 7.77 -7.83 9.77
C GLY A 238 7.31 -6.60 10.54
N VAL A 239 6.02 -6.47 10.84
CA VAL A 239 5.48 -5.34 11.62
C VAL A 239 5.85 -5.45 13.10
N ILE A 240 5.98 -6.65 13.67
CA ILE A 240 6.56 -6.82 15.02
C ILE A 240 7.95 -6.17 15.07
N VAL A 241 8.79 -6.42 14.06
CA VAL A 241 10.12 -5.80 13.98
C VAL A 241 10.03 -4.28 13.85
N VAL A 242 9.05 -3.73 13.10
CA VAL A 242 8.82 -2.27 13.01
C VAL A 242 8.50 -1.70 14.38
N GLY A 243 7.54 -2.29 15.11
CA GLY A 243 7.21 -1.84 16.46
C GLY A 243 8.40 -1.93 17.43
N ALA A 244 9.21 -2.98 17.31
CA ALA A 244 10.45 -3.10 18.08
C ALA A 244 11.47 -2.00 17.73
N LEU A 245 11.59 -1.64 16.45
CA LEU A 245 12.51 -0.60 15.99
C LEU A 245 12.16 0.78 16.55
N ASP A 246 10.89 1.11 16.74
CA ASP A 246 10.46 2.37 17.32
C ASP A 246 11.11 2.60 18.71
N VAL A 247 11.15 1.55 19.52
CA VAL A 247 11.79 1.55 20.83
C VAL A 247 13.32 1.46 20.72
N LEU A 248 13.81 0.61 19.81
CA LEU A 248 15.25 0.38 19.61
C LEU A 248 15.98 1.61 19.05
N PHE A 249 15.36 2.45 18.23
CA PHE A 249 15.98 3.69 17.76
C PHE A 249 16.36 4.60 18.92
N VAL A 250 15.44 4.75 19.88
CA VAL A 250 15.66 5.61 21.07
C VAL A 250 16.73 5.01 21.98
N ALA A 251 16.58 3.74 22.38
CA ALA A 251 17.51 3.08 23.27
C ALA A 251 18.93 2.95 22.62
N THR A 252 19.00 2.65 21.32
CA THR A 252 20.29 2.58 20.61
C THR A 252 20.97 3.95 20.57
N ALA A 253 20.23 5.04 20.32
CA ALA A 253 20.81 6.38 20.26
C ALA A 253 21.33 6.85 21.60
N ILE A 254 20.60 6.61 22.69
CA ILE A 254 20.91 7.12 24.03
C ILE A 254 21.87 6.18 24.75
N ASP A 255 21.55 4.89 24.91
CA ASP A 255 22.30 3.98 25.76
C ASP A 255 23.47 3.28 25.05
N LEU A 256 23.39 3.05 23.72
CA LEU A 256 24.40 2.27 23.01
C LEU A 256 25.43 3.14 22.28
N LEU A 257 24.96 4.20 21.61
CA LEU A 257 25.78 5.06 20.76
C LEU A 257 26.18 6.37 21.44
N ASP A 258 25.52 6.74 22.54
CA ASP A 258 25.72 7.99 23.28
C ASP A 258 25.67 9.25 22.40
N ILE A 259 24.72 9.23 21.40
CA ILE A 259 24.51 10.36 20.48
C ILE A 259 23.31 11.21 20.91
N GLY A 260 22.75 10.93 22.07
CA GLY A 260 21.66 11.68 22.69
C GLY A 260 20.30 11.52 22.03
N ALA A 261 19.30 12.20 22.57
CA ALA A 261 17.91 12.11 22.14
C ALA A 261 17.69 12.43 20.63
N GLY A 262 18.43 13.40 20.09
CA GLY A 262 18.39 13.75 18.67
C GLY A 262 18.79 12.60 17.75
N GLY A 263 19.69 11.72 18.22
CA GLY A 263 20.15 10.54 17.50
C GLY A 263 19.02 9.59 17.11
N ALA A 264 18.00 9.44 17.94
CA ALA A 264 16.83 8.60 17.65
C ALA A 264 16.12 9.03 16.36
N GLY A 265 15.93 10.34 16.18
CA GLY A 265 15.34 10.89 14.96
C GLY A 265 16.20 10.62 13.72
N PHE A 266 17.53 10.76 13.84
CA PHE A 266 18.43 10.49 12.70
C PHE A 266 18.50 9.00 12.34
N LEU A 267 18.48 8.08 13.31
CA LEU A 267 18.42 6.64 13.04
C LEU A 267 17.11 6.24 12.34
N SER A 268 15.98 6.76 12.81
CA SER A 268 14.68 6.55 12.18
C SER A 268 14.61 7.16 10.77
N ALA A 269 15.18 8.34 10.56
CA ALA A 269 15.26 8.98 9.25
C ALA A 269 16.12 8.16 8.27
N ALA A 270 17.25 7.60 8.73
CA ALA A 270 18.08 6.72 7.92
C ALA A 270 17.32 5.46 7.47
N PHE A 271 16.55 4.84 8.37
CA PHE A 271 15.65 3.75 8.04
C PHE A 271 14.61 4.18 6.98
N GLY A 272 13.98 5.34 7.15
CA GLY A 272 13.02 5.91 6.20
C GLY A 272 13.65 6.17 4.83
N ALA A 273 14.87 6.71 4.78
CA ALA A 273 15.61 6.93 3.53
C ALA A 273 15.90 5.60 2.80
N GLY A 274 16.32 4.59 3.55
CA GLY A 274 16.49 3.24 3.03
C GLY A 274 15.19 2.65 2.48
N ALA A 275 14.08 2.86 3.17
CA ALA A 275 12.77 2.40 2.72
C ALA A 275 12.35 3.02 1.37
N ILE A 276 12.68 4.30 1.13
CA ILE A 276 12.46 4.97 -0.17
C ILE A 276 13.29 4.30 -1.27
N VAL A 277 14.58 4.03 -1.01
CA VAL A 277 15.46 3.33 -1.96
C VAL A 277 14.94 1.92 -2.25
N GLY A 278 14.54 1.20 -1.20
CA GLY A 278 13.92 -0.12 -1.32
C GLY A 278 12.65 -0.08 -2.17
N ALA A 279 11.74 0.85 -1.90
CA ALA A 279 10.52 1.03 -2.68
C ALA A 279 10.81 1.33 -4.17
N ALA A 280 11.79 2.17 -4.47
CA ALA A 280 12.20 2.44 -5.85
C ALA A 280 12.76 1.18 -6.54
N SER A 281 13.49 0.32 -5.82
CA SER A 281 14.04 -0.92 -6.36
C SER A 281 12.97 -1.97 -6.68
N THR A 282 11.78 -1.88 -6.07
CA THR A 282 10.67 -2.83 -6.35
C THR A 282 10.11 -2.71 -7.77
N ILE A 283 10.39 -1.62 -8.49
CA ILE A 283 10.10 -1.49 -9.93
C ILE A 283 10.76 -2.65 -10.71
N MET A 284 11.91 -3.13 -10.25
CA MET A 284 12.61 -4.27 -10.86
C MET A 284 11.93 -5.63 -10.59
N LEU A 285 10.96 -5.67 -9.66
CA LEU A 285 10.17 -6.88 -9.35
C LEU A 285 8.97 -7.04 -10.29
N VAL A 286 8.61 -5.99 -11.01
CA VAL A 286 7.49 -6.01 -11.96
C VAL A 286 7.72 -7.06 -13.04
N GLY A 287 6.77 -8.00 -13.16
CA GLY A 287 6.84 -9.11 -14.12
C GLY A 287 7.76 -10.27 -13.70
N ARG A 288 8.34 -10.26 -12.50
CA ARG A 288 9.09 -11.42 -12.01
C ARG A 288 8.14 -12.58 -11.70
N ARG A 289 8.50 -13.76 -12.21
CA ARG A 289 7.75 -15.01 -12.01
C ARG A 289 7.75 -15.44 -10.54
N ARG A 290 8.88 -15.33 -9.85
CA ARG A 290 9.08 -15.78 -8.46
C ARG A 290 9.26 -14.57 -7.56
N LEU A 291 8.34 -14.38 -6.62
CA LEU A 291 8.40 -13.32 -5.62
C LEU A 291 8.91 -13.80 -4.26
N THR A 292 8.86 -15.10 -4.00
CA THR A 292 9.33 -15.69 -2.73
C THR A 292 10.81 -15.39 -2.45
N PRO A 293 11.76 -15.46 -3.40
CA PRO A 293 13.12 -15.08 -3.15
C PRO A 293 13.28 -13.59 -2.78
N SER A 294 12.46 -12.72 -3.38
CA SER A 294 12.48 -11.29 -3.07
C SER A 294 11.88 -11.01 -1.69
N LEU A 295 10.82 -11.72 -1.30
CA LEU A 295 10.25 -11.67 0.04
C LEU A 295 11.25 -12.14 1.09
N ALA A 296 11.87 -13.29 0.86
CA ALA A 296 12.88 -13.87 1.77
C ALA A 296 14.12 -12.97 1.88
N GLY A 297 14.67 -12.53 0.75
CA GLY A 297 15.82 -11.61 0.71
C GLY A 297 15.51 -10.27 1.37
N GLY A 298 14.32 -9.72 1.15
CA GLY A 298 13.84 -8.51 1.81
C GLY A 298 13.75 -8.69 3.34
N ALA A 299 13.21 -9.80 3.82
CA ALA A 299 13.10 -10.10 5.24
C ALA A 299 14.47 -10.29 5.91
N VAL A 300 15.43 -10.95 5.24
CA VAL A 300 16.81 -11.08 5.73
C VAL A 300 17.51 -9.72 5.72
N LEU A 301 17.38 -8.93 4.65
CA LEU A 301 17.95 -7.58 4.56
C LEU A 301 17.28 -6.62 5.55
N PHE A 302 16.06 -6.89 5.99
CA PHE A 302 15.40 -6.13 7.05
C PHE A 302 15.98 -6.50 8.43
N GLY A 303 16.08 -7.79 8.76
CA GLY A 303 16.49 -8.23 10.09
C GLY A 303 18.00 -8.18 10.30
N ALA A 304 18.81 -8.80 9.44
CA ALA A 304 20.24 -8.98 9.67
C ALA A 304 21.01 -7.68 9.97
N PRO A 305 20.80 -6.55 9.26
CA PRO A 305 21.48 -5.31 9.58
C PRO A 305 21.17 -4.79 11.00
N ILE A 306 19.94 -5.00 11.51
CA ILE A 306 19.55 -4.61 12.87
C ILE A 306 20.46 -5.34 13.90
N GLY A 307 20.61 -6.65 13.73
CA GLY A 307 21.49 -7.44 14.59
C GLY A 307 22.97 -7.03 14.47
N LEU A 308 23.41 -6.61 13.28
CA LEU A 308 24.79 -6.15 13.05
C LEU A 308 25.10 -4.83 13.77
N VAL A 309 24.11 -3.97 14.06
CA VAL A 309 24.31 -2.77 14.88
C VAL A 309 24.87 -3.14 16.27
N ALA A 310 24.41 -4.25 16.84
CA ALA A 310 24.92 -4.72 18.15
C ALA A 310 26.37 -5.16 18.11
N VAL A 311 26.85 -5.67 16.97
CA VAL A 311 28.24 -6.20 16.83
C VAL A 311 29.23 -5.06 16.55
N ALA A 312 28.82 -4.04 15.81
CA ALA A 312 29.68 -2.92 15.42
C ALA A 312 28.96 -1.58 15.70
N PRO A 313 28.67 -1.26 16.96
CA PRO A 313 27.94 -0.04 17.30
C PRO A 313 28.82 1.20 17.04
N SER A 314 28.40 2.03 16.10
CA SER A 314 29.02 3.34 15.89
C SER A 314 28.03 4.33 15.29
N ALA A 315 28.24 5.62 15.51
CA ALA A 315 27.43 6.69 14.96
C ALA A 315 27.42 6.73 13.42
N VAL A 316 28.36 6.05 12.75
CA VAL A 316 28.44 5.97 11.28
C VAL A 316 27.82 4.67 10.76
N SER A 317 28.14 3.51 11.36
CA SER A 317 27.65 2.21 10.88
C SER A 317 26.15 2.02 11.15
N ALA A 318 25.64 2.48 12.28
CA ALA A 318 24.25 2.28 12.67
C ALA A 318 23.25 2.92 11.67
N PRO A 319 23.38 4.19 11.26
CA PRO A 319 22.50 4.76 10.23
C PRO A 319 22.53 4.00 8.90
N VAL A 320 23.71 3.54 8.46
CA VAL A 320 23.86 2.77 7.21
C VAL A 320 23.15 1.42 7.32
N LEU A 321 23.32 0.72 8.46
CA LEU A 321 22.66 -0.55 8.71
C LEU A 321 21.14 -0.40 8.84
N PHE A 322 20.66 0.64 9.52
CA PHE A 322 19.22 0.92 9.57
C PHE A 322 18.66 1.33 8.20
N ALA A 323 19.42 2.05 7.37
CA ALA A 323 19.01 2.32 5.99
C ALA A 323 18.90 1.02 5.17
N ALA A 324 19.85 0.09 5.31
CA ALA A 324 19.76 -1.23 4.69
C ALA A 324 18.54 -2.01 5.17
N ALA A 325 18.25 -1.97 6.48
CA ALA A 325 17.05 -2.58 7.05
C ALA A 325 15.76 -1.97 6.47
N GLY A 326 15.69 -0.64 6.32
CA GLY A 326 14.57 0.05 5.70
C GLY A 326 14.34 -0.37 4.24
N ALA A 327 15.42 -0.51 3.47
CA ALA A 327 15.34 -1.02 2.09
C ALA A 327 14.79 -2.45 2.06
N GLY A 328 15.29 -3.33 2.93
CA GLY A 328 14.79 -4.70 3.08
C GLY A 328 13.31 -4.75 3.44
N ARG A 329 12.88 -3.89 4.37
CA ARG A 329 11.47 -3.74 4.77
C ARG A 329 10.55 -3.45 3.58
N SER A 330 10.90 -2.46 2.75
CA SER A 330 10.09 -2.10 1.58
C SER A 330 10.04 -3.21 0.54
N VAL A 331 11.17 -3.86 0.25
CA VAL A 331 11.22 -4.98 -0.70
C VAL A 331 10.36 -6.15 -0.20
N GLY A 332 10.47 -6.49 1.08
CA GLY A 332 9.69 -7.56 1.72
C GLY A 332 8.18 -7.28 1.69
N ASP A 333 7.78 -6.05 2.05
CA ASP A 333 6.36 -5.66 2.10
C ASP A 333 5.72 -5.71 0.71
N VAL A 334 6.33 -5.08 -0.30
CA VAL A 334 5.81 -5.08 -1.67
C VAL A 334 5.76 -6.51 -2.24
N SER A 335 6.82 -7.31 -2.03
CA SER A 335 6.85 -8.70 -2.51
C SER A 335 5.79 -9.55 -1.83
N GLY A 336 5.62 -9.42 -0.51
CA GLY A 336 4.65 -10.17 0.27
C GLY A 336 3.20 -9.80 -0.07
N ARG A 337 2.88 -8.51 -0.17
CA ARG A 337 1.54 -8.04 -0.56
C ARG A 337 1.19 -8.48 -1.99
N THR A 338 2.14 -8.38 -2.94
CA THR A 338 1.93 -8.84 -4.32
C THR A 338 1.76 -10.36 -4.37
N LEU A 339 2.56 -11.11 -3.62
CA LEU A 339 2.41 -12.56 -3.54
C LEU A 339 1.05 -12.95 -2.97
N LEU A 340 0.61 -12.28 -1.88
CA LEU A 340 -0.69 -12.48 -1.26
C LEU A 340 -1.85 -12.24 -2.25
N GLN A 341 -1.74 -11.20 -3.08
CA GLN A 341 -2.70 -10.90 -4.13
C GLN A 341 -2.76 -12.00 -5.20
N ARG A 342 -1.62 -12.60 -5.55
CA ARG A 342 -1.55 -13.68 -6.55
C ARG A 342 -2.11 -15.02 -6.08
N ILE A 343 -1.92 -15.34 -4.79
CA ILE A 343 -2.32 -16.65 -4.22
C ILE A 343 -3.72 -16.63 -3.59
N SER A 344 -4.35 -15.47 -3.48
CA SER A 344 -5.67 -15.32 -2.87
C SER A 344 -6.73 -15.13 -3.97
N PRO A 345 -7.80 -15.94 -4.00
CA PRO A 345 -8.92 -15.75 -4.91
C PRO A 345 -9.59 -14.36 -4.74
N ASN A 346 -10.10 -13.79 -5.82
CA ASN A 346 -10.63 -12.42 -5.83
C ASN A 346 -11.82 -12.23 -4.87
N ASP A 347 -12.65 -13.26 -4.67
CA ASP A 347 -13.83 -13.26 -3.80
C ASP A 347 -13.50 -13.20 -2.30
N VAL A 348 -12.27 -13.56 -1.90
CA VAL A 348 -11.81 -13.55 -0.51
C VAL A 348 -10.71 -12.51 -0.24
N LEU A 349 -10.18 -11.86 -1.28
CA LEU A 349 -9.01 -10.99 -1.20
C LEU A 349 -9.18 -9.83 -0.20
N SER A 350 -10.33 -9.15 -0.23
CA SER A 350 -10.65 -8.06 0.70
C SER A 350 -10.66 -8.51 2.16
N ARG A 351 -11.18 -9.72 2.43
CA ARG A 351 -11.21 -10.31 3.78
C ARG A 351 -9.81 -10.66 4.27
N VAL A 352 -8.96 -11.23 3.40
CA VAL A 352 -7.57 -11.56 3.73
C VAL A 352 -6.78 -10.29 4.07
N PHE A 353 -6.95 -9.21 3.30
CA PHE A 353 -6.31 -7.93 3.60
C PHE A 353 -6.87 -7.28 4.87
N GLY A 354 -8.17 -7.38 5.14
CA GLY A 354 -8.76 -6.90 6.39
C GLY A 354 -8.15 -7.59 7.63
N VAL A 355 -7.99 -8.92 7.57
CA VAL A 355 -7.30 -9.67 8.63
C VAL A 355 -5.83 -9.27 8.74
N LEU A 356 -5.13 -9.10 7.61
CA LEU A 356 -3.74 -8.64 7.61
C LEU A 356 -3.59 -7.30 8.34
N GLU A 357 -4.40 -6.29 8.00
CA GLU A 357 -4.31 -4.96 8.63
C GLU A 357 -4.61 -5.02 10.14
N GLY A 358 -5.60 -5.82 10.57
CA GLY A 358 -5.89 -6.03 11.98
C GLY A 358 -4.72 -6.70 12.73
N LEU A 359 -4.10 -7.73 12.12
CA LEU A 359 -2.92 -8.37 12.70
C LEU A 359 -1.70 -7.45 12.72
N MET A 360 -1.54 -6.58 11.74
CA MET A 360 -0.45 -5.61 11.70
C MET A 360 -0.54 -4.59 12.85
N MET A 361 -1.74 -4.12 13.19
CA MET A 361 -1.93 -3.23 14.35
C MET A 361 -1.53 -3.91 15.66
N LEU A 362 -1.97 -5.16 15.87
CA LEU A 362 -1.58 -5.93 17.03
C LEU A 362 -0.07 -6.23 17.05
N ALA A 363 0.50 -6.56 15.90
CA ALA A 363 1.92 -6.84 15.74
C ALA A 363 2.79 -5.64 16.12
N LEU A 364 2.35 -4.42 15.80
CA LEU A 364 3.05 -3.18 16.16
C LEU A 364 3.16 -3.04 17.68
N VAL A 365 2.03 -3.23 18.40
CA VAL A 365 1.99 -3.20 19.87
C VAL A 365 2.89 -4.27 20.47
N VAL A 366 2.77 -5.52 19.98
CA VAL A 366 3.58 -6.65 20.45
C VAL A 366 5.08 -6.37 20.25
N GLY A 367 5.45 -5.78 19.11
CA GLY A 367 6.84 -5.42 18.82
C GLY A 367 7.39 -4.36 19.78
N SER A 368 6.65 -3.26 19.97
CA SER A 368 7.07 -2.16 20.84
C SER A 368 7.19 -2.59 22.30
N VAL A 369 6.17 -3.27 22.83
CA VAL A 369 6.20 -3.77 24.22
C VAL A 369 7.25 -4.87 24.38
N GLY A 370 7.35 -5.80 23.41
CA GLY A 370 8.32 -6.88 23.44
C GLY A 370 9.77 -6.38 23.43
N ALA A 371 10.09 -5.36 22.61
CA ALA A 371 11.41 -4.75 22.61
C ALA A 371 11.73 -4.04 23.92
N ALA A 372 10.76 -3.33 24.50
CA ALA A 372 10.92 -2.69 25.80
C ALA A 372 11.26 -3.71 26.90
N VAL A 373 10.53 -4.82 26.95
CA VAL A 373 10.81 -5.92 27.90
C VAL A 373 12.19 -6.55 27.64
N LEU A 374 12.55 -6.78 26.37
CA LEU A 374 13.87 -7.33 26.02
C LEU A 374 15.01 -6.40 26.48
N ILE A 375 14.87 -5.10 26.28
CA ILE A 375 15.88 -4.11 26.71
C ILE A 375 16.02 -4.12 28.23
N GLU A 376 14.90 -4.12 28.96
CA GLU A 376 14.89 -4.11 30.42
C GLU A 376 15.56 -5.35 31.02
N VAL A 377 15.30 -6.52 30.44
CA VAL A 377 15.80 -7.81 30.96
C VAL A 377 17.23 -8.11 30.50
N SER A 378 17.60 -7.74 29.28
CA SER A 378 18.85 -8.23 28.66
C SER A 378 19.71 -7.15 27.99
N GLY A 379 19.26 -5.89 28.03
CA GLY A 379 19.97 -4.74 27.47
C GLY A 379 19.75 -4.55 25.96
N VAL A 380 20.13 -3.36 25.48
CA VAL A 380 19.91 -2.91 24.11
C VAL A 380 20.60 -3.80 23.07
N GLN A 381 21.85 -4.22 23.34
CA GLN A 381 22.61 -5.06 22.39
C GLN A 381 21.94 -6.41 22.17
N THR A 382 21.51 -7.08 23.24
CA THR A 382 20.79 -8.36 23.13
C THR A 382 19.46 -8.20 22.42
N ALA A 383 18.72 -7.13 22.70
CA ALA A 383 17.46 -6.83 22.03
C ALA A 383 17.67 -6.62 20.52
N LEU A 384 18.72 -5.90 20.10
CA LEU A 384 19.07 -5.74 18.68
C LEU A 384 19.39 -7.07 18.00
N VAL A 385 20.13 -7.97 18.68
CA VAL A 385 20.43 -9.31 18.13
C VAL A 385 19.17 -10.15 17.99
N VAL A 386 18.33 -10.20 19.02
CA VAL A 386 17.09 -10.99 19.02
C VAL A 386 16.12 -10.51 17.96
N VAL A 387 15.87 -9.20 17.90
CA VAL A 387 14.97 -8.59 16.90
C VAL A 387 15.55 -8.73 15.50
N GLY A 388 16.87 -8.55 15.35
CA GLY A 388 17.55 -8.71 14.07
C GLY A 388 17.55 -10.15 13.54
N ALA A 389 17.66 -11.15 14.41
CA ALA A 389 17.63 -12.56 14.05
C ALA A 389 16.20 -13.09 13.79
N PHE A 390 15.17 -12.40 14.27
CA PHE A 390 13.79 -12.89 14.27
C PHE A 390 13.28 -13.23 12.86
N LEU A 391 13.36 -12.28 11.92
CA LEU A 391 12.90 -12.53 10.54
C LEU A 391 13.79 -13.54 9.78
N PRO A 392 15.14 -13.46 9.80
CA PRO A 392 15.99 -14.47 9.20
C PRO A 392 15.69 -15.89 9.67
N ILE A 393 15.45 -16.09 10.98
CA ILE A 393 15.10 -17.39 11.54
C ILE A 393 13.72 -17.86 11.01
N ILE A 394 12.72 -16.99 10.99
CA ILE A 394 11.40 -17.35 10.47
C ILE A 394 11.49 -17.74 8.99
N ILE A 395 12.25 -17.02 8.18
CA ILE A 395 12.48 -17.34 6.77
C ILE A 395 13.18 -18.69 6.62
N LEU A 396 14.20 -18.96 7.43
CA LEU A 396 14.91 -20.24 7.39
C LEU A 396 13.97 -21.42 7.70
N VAL A 397 13.19 -21.31 8.77
CA VAL A 397 12.21 -22.35 9.18
C VAL A 397 11.10 -22.52 8.14
N SER A 398 10.68 -21.43 7.50
CA SER A 398 9.59 -21.44 6.51
C SER A 398 10.05 -21.71 5.08
N SER A 399 11.36 -21.85 4.83
CA SER A 399 11.96 -21.89 3.48
C SER A 399 11.37 -22.98 2.57
N GLY A 400 11.15 -24.18 3.10
CA GLY A 400 10.55 -25.28 2.34
C GLY A 400 9.12 -24.97 1.86
N ARG A 401 8.30 -24.35 2.72
CA ARG A 401 6.92 -23.96 2.38
C ARG A 401 6.89 -22.75 1.44
N LEU A 402 7.81 -21.81 1.62
CA LEU A 402 7.94 -20.67 0.71
C LEU A 402 8.28 -21.09 -0.72
N LEU A 403 9.19 -22.05 -0.87
CA LEU A 403 9.54 -22.60 -2.19
C LEU A 403 8.38 -23.36 -2.85
N SER A 404 7.44 -23.95 -2.08
CA SER A 404 6.26 -24.58 -2.66
C SER A 404 5.26 -23.56 -3.19
N ILE A 405 5.11 -22.40 -2.54
CA ILE A 405 4.21 -21.33 -2.98
C ILE A 405 4.56 -20.83 -4.38
N ASP A 406 5.85 -20.66 -4.69
CA ASP A 406 6.27 -20.22 -6.04
C ASP A 406 5.97 -21.29 -7.13
N ARG A 407 5.71 -22.54 -6.75
CA ARG A 407 5.36 -23.60 -7.69
C ARG A 407 3.87 -23.69 -7.93
N SER A 408 3.06 -23.32 -6.93
CA SER A 408 1.58 -23.31 -7.00
C SER A 408 1.03 -21.97 -7.47
N ALA A 409 1.78 -20.87 -7.33
CA ALA A 409 1.39 -19.58 -7.86
C ALA A 409 1.29 -19.68 -9.39
N GLU A 410 0.12 -19.45 -9.94
CA GLU A 410 -0.09 -19.37 -11.38
C GLU A 410 0.91 -18.37 -11.98
N VAL A 411 1.85 -18.92 -12.71
CA VAL A 411 2.89 -18.13 -13.38
C VAL A 411 2.19 -17.43 -14.54
N PRO A 412 2.21 -16.09 -14.64
CA PRO A 412 1.74 -15.42 -15.82
C PRO A 412 2.48 -16.00 -17.03
N ASP A 413 1.75 -16.64 -17.93
CA ASP A 413 2.36 -17.28 -19.11
C ASP A 413 3.04 -16.20 -19.93
N ALA A 414 4.36 -16.34 -20.14
CA ALA A 414 5.13 -15.35 -20.87
C ALA A 414 4.67 -15.24 -22.34
N GLU A 415 4.02 -16.28 -22.86
CA GLU A 415 3.38 -16.30 -24.17
C GLU A 415 2.12 -15.44 -24.15
N ILE A 416 1.25 -15.63 -23.13
CA ILE A 416 0.05 -14.82 -22.93
C ILE A 416 0.42 -13.34 -22.77
N LEU A 417 1.42 -13.03 -21.94
CA LEU A 417 1.88 -11.66 -21.75
C LEU A 417 2.37 -11.02 -23.05
N ARG A 418 3.12 -11.76 -23.86
CA ARG A 418 3.59 -11.25 -25.17
C ARG A 418 2.43 -10.99 -26.13
N LEU A 419 1.49 -11.91 -26.21
CA LEU A 419 0.32 -11.79 -27.08
C LEU A 419 -0.54 -10.60 -26.67
N LEU A 420 -0.85 -10.44 -25.38
CA LEU A 420 -1.65 -9.31 -24.88
C LEU A 420 -0.92 -7.97 -25.06
N ARG A 421 0.41 -7.92 -24.84
CA ARG A 421 1.18 -6.70 -25.05
C ARG A 421 1.34 -6.29 -26.52
N ALA A 422 1.15 -7.22 -27.44
CA ALA A 422 1.14 -6.92 -28.87
C ALA A 422 -0.17 -6.19 -29.29
N ILE A 423 -1.22 -6.28 -28.50
CA ILE A 423 -2.53 -5.64 -28.77
C ILE A 423 -2.47 -4.17 -28.40
N PRO A 424 -2.78 -3.23 -29.32
CA PRO A 424 -2.59 -1.78 -29.11
C PRO A 424 -3.24 -1.20 -27.86
N PHE A 425 -4.41 -1.68 -27.45
CA PHE A 425 -5.13 -1.19 -26.29
C PHE A 425 -4.75 -1.91 -24.97
N PHE A 426 -4.05 -3.03 -25.01
CA PHE A 426 -3.45 -3.65 -23.83
C PHE A 426 -1.99 -3.23 -23.61
N ALA A 427 -1.27 -2.87 -24.66
CA ALA A 427 0.12 -2.45 -24.59
C ALA A 427 0.39 -1.32 -23.54
N PRO A 428 -0.48 -0.28 -23.41
CA PRO A 428 -0.27 0.80 -22.45
C PRO A 428 -0.60 0.44 -21.00
N LEU A 429 -1.21 -0.73 -20.73
CA LEU A 429 -1.63 -1.12 -19.39
C LEU A 429 -0.44 -1.19 -18.41
N PRO A 430 -0.58 -0.61 -17.19
CA PRO A 430 0.39 -0.84 -16.12
C PRO A 430 0.45 -2.32 -15.75
N ALA A 431 1.56 -2.75 -15.18
CA ALA A 431 1.79 -4.15 -14.83
C ALA A 431 0.68 -4.76 -13.95
N PRO A 432 0.15 -4.10 -12.91
CA PRO A 432 -0.93 -4.67 -12.11
C PRO A 432 -2.24 -4.88 -12.89
N SER A 433 -2.54 -3.98 -13.83
CA SER A 433 -3.73 -4.12 -14.69
C SER A 433 -3.55 -5.22 -15.72
N MET A 434 -2.34 -5.36 -16.27
CA MET A 434 -1.99 -6.45 -17.19
C MET A 434 -2.04 -7.81 -16.49
N GLU A 435 -1.51 -7.92 -15.27
CA GLU A 435 -1.58 -9.17 -14.48
C GLU A 435 -3.03 -9.57 -14.20
N ARG A 436 -3.92 -8.60 -13.95
CA ARG A 436 -5.35 -8.85 -13.76
C ARG A 436 -6.01 -9.37 -15.03
N VAL A 437 -5.74 -8.74 -16.18
CA VAL A 437 -6.23 -9.23 -17.49
C VAL A 437 -5.76 -10.65 -17.74
N MET A 438 -4.50 -10.97 -17.41
CA MET A 438 -3.95 -12.32 -17.59
C MET A 438 -4.62 -13.36 -16.69
N ALA A 439 -5.00 -12.97 -15.47
CA ALA A 439 -5.70 -13.87 -14.53
C ALA A 439 -7.14 -14.18 -14.98
N ASP A 440 -7.78 -13.24 -15.71
CA ASP A 440 -9.15 -13.40 -16.19
C ASP A 440 -9.21 -14.06 -17.60
N VAL A 441 -8.06 -14.34 -18.22
CA VAL A 441 -7.97 -15.01 -19.52
C VAL A 441 -8.28 -16.50 -19.40
N ILE A 442 -9.18 -16.99 -20.24
CA ILE A 442 -9.58 -18.39 -20.32
C ILE A 442 -9.04 -18.99 -21.62
N ALA A 443 -8.26 -20.08 -21.53
CA ALA A 443 -7.85 -20.83 -22.71
C ALA A 443 -9.05 -21.60 -23.30
N ARG A 444 -9.22 -21.56 -24.61
CA ARG A 444 -10.28 -22.27 -25.36
C ARG A 444 -9.70 -22.89 -26.61
N ASP A 445 -10.12 -24.09 -26.92
CA ASP A 445 -9.85 -24.78 -28.16
C ASP A 445 -11.13 -24.82 -29.01
N ALA A 446 -10.99 -24.77 -30.33
CA ALA A 446 -12.08 -24.92 -31.28
C ALA A 446 -11.64 -25.80 -32.46
N ALA A 447 -12.53 -26.62 -32.97
CA ALA A 447 -12.28 -27.46 -34.14
C ALA A 447 -12.46 -26.65 -35.43
N ALA A 448 -11.86 -27.12 -36.52
CA ALA A 448 -12.11 -26.53 -37.83
C ALA A 448 -13.61 -26.64 -38.20
N GLY A 449 -14.19 -25.52 -38.62
CA GLY A 449 -15.61 -25.38 -38.91
C GLY A 449 -16.47 -24.83 -37.76
N ASP A 450 -15.93 -24.73 -36.55
CA ASP A 450 -16.66 -24.15 -35.43
C ASP A 450 -16.92 -22.65 -35.62
N VAL A 451 -18.13 -22.20 -35.28
CA VAL A 451 -18.51 -20.78 -35.28
C VAL A 451 -18.19 -20.17 -33.93
N LEU A 452 -17.15 -19.35 -33.86
CA LEU A 452 -16.73 -18.64 -32.62
C LEU A 452 -17.63 -17.45 -32.31
N ILE A 453 -17.98 -16.70 -33.33
CA ILE A 453 -18.81 -15.50 -33.29
C ILE A 453 -19.81 -15.57 -34.43
N ARG A 454 -21.08 -15.30 -34.12
CA ARG A 454 -22.12 -15.19 -35.15
C ARG A 454 -22.58 -13.72 -35.27
N GLU A 455 -22.66 -13.23 -36.50
CA GLU A 455 -23.15 -11.88 -36.79
C GLU A 455 -24.56 -11.68 -36.21
N GLY A 456 -24.80 -10.54 -35.54
CA GLY A 456 -26.05 -10.21 -34.90
C GLY A 456 -26.21 -10.67 -33.45
N ASP A 457 -25.40 -11.60 -32.96
CA ASP A 457 -25.43 -12.06 -31.56
C ASP A 457 -24.93 -10.98 -30.58
N PRO A 458 -25.31 -11.03 -29.30
CA PRO A 458 -24.75 -10.15 -28.29
C PRO A 458 -23.23 -10.37 -28.14
N GLY A 459 -22.48 -9.29 -27.87
CA GLY A 459 -21.05 -9.38 -27.58
C GLY A 459 -20.80 -9.78 -26.14
N ASP A 460 -20.19 -10.93 -25.91
CA ASP A 460 -19.89 -11.50 -24.59
C ASP A 460 -18.39 -11.76 -24.34
N LEU A 461 -17.64 -12.14 -25.37
CA LEU A 461 -16.25 -12.54 -25.31
C LEU A 461 -15.38 -11.79 -26.32
N PHE A 462 -14.15 -11.51 -25.90
CA PHE A 462 -13.05 -11.07 -26.74
C PHE A 462 -12.08 -12.24 -26.92
N TYR A 463 -11.56 -12.44 -28.12
CA TYR A 463 -10.68 -13.57 -28.43
C TYR A 463 -9.34 -13.12 -28.99
N VAL A 464 -8.26 -13.78 -28.58
CA VAL A 464 -6.90 -13.67 -29.17
C VAL A 464 -6.53 -15.03 -29.74
N ILE A 465 -6.07 -15.07 -30.97
CA ILE A 465 -5.68 -16.30 -31.68
C ILE A 465 -4.24 -16.64 -31.26
N VAL A 466 -4.06 -17.79 -30.63
CA VAL A 466 -2.72 -18.32 -30.28
C VAL A 466 -2.19 -19.17 -31.42
N GLU A 467 -3.01 -20.11 -31.90
CA GLU A 467 -2.68 -21.01 -33.00
C GLU A 467 -3.89 -21.17 -33.92
N GLY A 468 -3.63 -21.41 -35.20
CA GLY A 468 -4.64 -21.63 -36.25
C GLY A 468 -5.07 -20.34 -36.95
N THR A 469 -6.07 -20.47 -37.81
CA THR A 469 -6.63 -19.36 -38.63
C THR A 469 -8.15 -19.33 -38.55
N VAL A 470 -8.70 -18.12 -38.55
CA VAL A 470 -10.15 -17.88 -38.64
C VAL A 470 -10.51 -17.14 -39.92
N GLU A 471 -11.68 -17.42 -40.44
CA GLU A 471 -12.30 -16.68 -41.52
C GLU A 471 -13.34 -15.71 -40.93
N ILE A 472 -13.32 -14.46 -41.37
CA ILE A 472 -14.29 -13.43 -40.99
C ILE A 472 -15.23 -13.18 -42.18
N THR A 473 -16.52 -13.33 -41.95
CA THR A 473 -17.54 -13.08 -42.94
C THR A 473 -18.56 -12.05 -42.46
N ARG A 474 -19.12 -11.24 -43.37
CA ARG A 474 -20.16 -10.26 -43.07
C ARG A 474 -21.27 -10.40 -44.10
N GLY A 475 -22.52 -10.60 -43.65
CA GLY A 475 -23.65 -10.88 -44.54
C GLY A 475 -23.43 -12.12 -45.40
N GLY A 476 -22.57 -13.06 -45.00
CA GLY A 476 -22.20 -14.25 -45.76
C GLY A 476 -21.03 -14.05 -46.75
N GLU A 477 -20.56 -12.82 -46.96
CA GLU A 477 -19.41 -12.54 -47.83
C GLU A 477 -18.09 -12.59 -47.05
N HIS A 478 -17.06 -13.12 -47.67
CA HIS A 478 -15.71 -13.17 -47.12
C HIS A 478 -15.12 -11.76 -46.94
N VAL A 479 -14.64 -11.43 -45.75
CA VAL A 479 -14.02 -10.14 -45.45
C VAL A 479 -12.49 -10.27 -45.32
N SER A 480 -12.05 -11.22 -44.52
CA SER A 480 -10.59 -11.42 -44.26
C SER A 480 -10.33 -12.74 -43.55
N GLU A 481 -9.07 -13.16 -43.57
CA GLU A 481 -8.54 -14.23 -42.72
C GLU A 481 -7.62 -13.65 -41.63
N GLN A 482 -7.67 -14.20 -40.43
CA GLN A 482 -6.83 -13.79 -39.31
C GLN A 482 -6.12 -15.01 -38.73
N GLY A 483 -4.84 -14.85 -38.36
CA GLY A 483 -3.97 -15.90 -37.83
C GLY A 483 -3.42 -15.58 -36.44
N PRO A 484 -2.37 -16.32 -36.00
CA PRO A 484 -1.77 -16.17 -34.69
C PRO A 484 -1.36 -14.73 -34.37
N GLY A 485 -1.65 -14.27 -33.14
CA GLY A 485 -1.42 -12.90 -32.67
C GLY A 485 -2.52 -11.91 -33.04
N ALA A 486 -3.46 -12.28 -33.92
CA ALA A 486 -4.63 -11.46 -34.22
C ALA A 486 -5.69 -11.62 -33.11
N TYR A 487 -6.66 -10.68 -33.11
CA TYR A 487 -7.75 -10.65 -32.13
C TYR A 487 -9.07 -10.29 -32.79
N VAL A 488 -10.18 -10.77 -32.23
CA VAL A 488 -11.55 -10.58 -32.76
C VAL A 488 -12.56 -10.37 -31.63
N GLY A 489 -13.67 -9.72 -31.94
CA GLY A 489 -14.80 -9.52 -31.02
C GLY A 489 -14.77 -8.21 -30.24
N GLU A 490 -13.74 -7.38 -30.37
CA GLU A 490 -13.56 -6.11 -29.64
C GLU A 490 -14.61 -5.04 -29.99
N ILE A 491 -15.09 -5.01 -31.27
CA ILE A 491 -15.98 -3.94 -31.75
C ILE A 491 -17.32 -3.98 -31.01
N ALA A 492 -17.91 -5.17 -30.88
CA ALA A 492 -19.19 -5.36 -30.22
C ALA A 492 -19.10 -4.98 -28.72
N LEU A 493 -17.99 -5.28 -28.06
CA LEU A 493 -17.75 -4.96 -26.65
C LEU A 493 -17.52 -3.46 -26.42
N LEU A 494 -16.72 -2.82 -27.29
CA LEU A 494 -16.35 -1.40 -27.15
C LEU A 494 -17.48 -0.44 -27.50
N ARG A 495 -18.36 -0.81 -28.43
CA ARG A 495 -19.46 0.05 -28.92
C ARG A 495 -20.82 -0.30 -28.35
N ASP A 496 -20.90 -1.38 -27.59
CA ASP A 496 -22.15 -1.92 -27.06
C ASP A 496 -23.20 -2.20 -28.17
N VAL A 497 -22.74 -2.88 -29.23
CA VAL A 497 -23.57 -3.24 -30.40
C VAL A 497 -23.53 -4.75 -30.60
N PRO A 498 -24.51 -5.34 -31.33
CA PRO A 498 -24.44 -6.73 -31.76
C PRO A 498 -23.14 -7.02 -32.55
N ARG A 499 -22.74 -8.28 -32.62
CA ARG A 499 -21.60 -8.74 -33.41
C ARG A 499 -21.72 -8.29 -34.87
N THR A 500 -20.71 -7.63 -35.37
CA THR A 500 -20.69 -6.99 -36.68
C THR A 500 -20.26 -7.92 -37.82
N ALA A 501 -19.82 -9.12 -37.51
CA ALA A 501 -19.37 -10.14 -38.44
C ALA A 501 -19.39 -11.52 -37.78
N SER A 502 -19.45 -12.57 -38.58
CA SER A 502 -19.21 -13.95 -38.12
C SER A 502 -17.75 -14.31 -38.22
N VAL A 503 -17.28 -15.11 -37.24
CA VAL A 503 -15.91 -15.63 -37.19
C VAL A 503 -15.96 -17.14 -37.10
N ILE A 504 -15.37 -17.82 -38.07
CA ILE A 504 -15.43 -19.28 -38.25
C ILE A 504 -14.01 -19.83 -38.22
N ALA A 505 -13.76 -20.90 -37.49
CA ALA A 505 -12.50 -21.59 -37.45
C ALA A 505 -12.19 -22.27 -38.79
N LYS A 506 -11.13 -21.87 -39.47
CA LYS A 506 -10.69 -22.50 -40.72
C LYS A 506 -9.80 -23.71 -40.48
N THR A 507 -9.03 -23.66 -39.40
CA THR A 507 -8.18 -24.75 -38.90
C THR A 507 -8.48 -24.98 -37.42
N PRO A 508 -8.02 -26.08 -36.80
CA PRO A 508 -8.06 -26.21 -35.35
C PRO A 508 -7.40 -24.98 -34.70
N LEU A 509 -8.04 -24.45 -33.67
CA LEU A 509 -7.65 -23.19 -33.01
C LEU A 509 -7.30 -23.43 -31.56
N ARG A 510 -6.28 -22.72 -31.07
CA ARG A 510 -6.05 -22.43 -29.66
C ARG A 510 -6.24 -20.92 -29.45
N LEU A 511 -7.13 -20.56 -28.54
CA LEU A 511 -7.60 -19.20 -28.31
C LEU A 511 -7.43 -18.80 -26.84
N LEU A 512 -7.23 -17.51 -26.63
CA LEU A 512 -7.42 -16.88 -25.33
C LEU A 512 -8.71 -16.08 -25.37
N ALA A 513 -9.64 -16.37 -24.47
CA ALA A 513 -10.90 -15.66 -24.35
C ALA A 513 -10.89 -14.77 -23.11
N LEU A 514 -11.46 -13.59 -23.21
CA LEU A 514 -11.67 -12.65 -22.11
C LEU A 514 -13.12 -12.24 -22.10
N GLU A 515 -13.78 -12.33 -20.95
CA GLU A 515 -15.18 -11.93 -20.79
C GLU A 515 -15.35 -10.43 -20.91
N ARG A 516 -16.59 -9.99 -21.20
CA ARG A 516 -16.95 -8.60 -21.44
C ARG A 516 -16.54 -7.67 -20.31
N GLU A 517 -16.83 -8.03 -19.05
CA GLU A 517 -16.60 -7.17 -17.90
C GLU A 517 -15.11 -6.96 -17.63
N PRO A 518 -14.26 -7.99 -17.50
CA PRO A 518 -12.81 -7.84 -17.41
C PRO A 518 -12.19 -7.08 -18.59
N PHE A 519 -12.66 -7.33 -19.81
CA PHE A 519 -12.20 -6.62 -21.00
C PHE A 519 -12.48 -5.12 -20.91
N LEU A 520 -13.73 -4.74 -20.59
CA LEU A 520 -14.12 -3.34 -20.48
C LEU A 520 -13.37 -2.64 -19.33
N LEU A 521 -13.25 -3.27 -18.15
CA LEU A 521 -12.49 -2.74 -17.03
C LEU A 521 -11.04 -2.44 -17.41
N ALA A 522 -10.40 -3.36 -18.13
CA ALA A 522 -9.02 -3.18 -18.58
C ALA A 522 -8.88 -2.00 -19.56
N VAL A 523 -9.79 -1.91 -20.54
CA VAL A 523 -9.68 -0.93 -21.62
C VAL A 523 -10.19 0.45 -21.18
N THR A 524 -11.31 0.53 -20.47
CA THR A 524 -11.92 1.81 -20.07
C THR A 524 -11.31 2.40 -18.80
N GLY A 525 -10.71 1.55 -17.94
CA GLY A 525 -10.01 1.98 -16.73
C GLY A 525 -8.71 2.75 -16.99
N HIS A 526 -8.24 2.81 -18.24
CA HIS A 526 -7.01 3.51 -18.63
C HIS A 526 -7.24 4.42 -19.84
N PRO A 527 -7.03 5.76 -19.73
CA PRO A 527 -7.29 6.71 -20.83
C PRO A 527 -6.56 6.36 -22.13
N VAL A 528 -5.27 6.00 -22.02
CA VAL A 528 -4.45 5.65 -23.21
C VAL A 528 -4.92 4.35 -23.86
N SER A 529 -5.35 3.37 -23.07
CA SER A 529 -5.94 2.12 -23.56
C SER A 529 -7.28 2.37 -24.22
N HIS A 530 -8.11 3.23 -23.63
CA HIS A 530 -9.40 3.62 -24.18
C HIS A 530 -9.28 4.34 -25.53
N ASP A 531 -8.34 5.30 -25.65
CA ASP A 531 -8.08 6.00 -26.90
C ASP A 531 -7.57 5.06 -27.98
N ALA A 532 -6.67 4.15 -27.65
CA ALA A 532 -6.17 3.11 -28.55
C ALA A 532 -7.30 2.18 -29.03
N ALA A 533 -8.19 1.76 -28.13
CA ALA A 533 -9.32 0.91 -28.45
C ALA A 533 -10.32 1.61 -29.38
N ARG A 534 -10.63 2.89 -29.13
CA ARG A 534 -11.48 3.70 -30.03
C ARG A 534 -10.87 3.84 -31.41
N ALA A 535 -9.56 4.06 -31.51
CA ALA A 535 -8.85 4.14 -32.78
C ALA A 535 -8.94 2.82 -33.57
N VAL A 536 -8.73 1.68 -32.91
CA VAL A 536 -8.86 0.34 -33.50
C VAL A 536 -10.30 0.09 -33.97
N ALA A 537 -11.31 0.35 -33.11
CA ALA A 537 -12.71 0.15 -33.47
C ALA A 537 -13.15 1.02 -34.65
N THR A 538 -12.61 2.23 -34.78
CA THR A 538 -12.89 3.12 -35.91
C THR A 538 -12.22 2.68 -37.20
N ALA A 539 -10.99 2.17 -37.12
CA ALA A 539 -10.27 1.69 -38.29
C ALA A 539 -10.89 0.41 -38.90
N ARG A 540 -11.41 -0.49 -38.06
CA ARG A 540 -12.00 -1.77 -38.49
C ARG A 540 -13.48 -1.69 -38.93
N THR A 541 -14.12 -0.55 -38.76
CA THR A 541 -15.52 -0.32 -39.22
C THR A 541 -15.59 0.46 -40.52
N ARG A 542 -14.49 0.96 -41.04
CA ARG A 542 -14.36 1.53 -42.40
C ARG A 542 -14.09 0.42 -43.41
#